data_65fa4fdd555c4d0b388466d028f94c7a
#
_entry.id   65fa4fdd555c4d0b388466d028f94c7a
#
_cell.length_a   1.000
_cell.length_b   1.000
_cell.length_c   1.000
_cell.angle_alpha   90.00
_cell.angle_beta   90.00
_cell.angle_gamma   90.00
#
_symmetry.space_group_name_H-M   'P 1'
#
loop_
_entity.id
_entity.type
_entity.pdbx_description
1 polymer ?
#
loop_
_entity_poly.entity_id
_entity_poly.type
_entity_poly.pdbx_seq_one_letter_code
_entity_poly.pdbx_strand_id
1 'polypeptide(L)'
;KKHFKDFQRAGINRLSIGVQSLRNQSLLFLGRLHSANNAISAVKNAVEIFPRVSFDLIYALPGQTVKMWETELHEAIQLAKGHLSLYQLTIEPGTEFYKKRIIGSSEAVGAKLYELTQEIMNEANLPAYEISNHAKKGDESRHNLIYWTGGDYVGIGPGAHGRITQTHQTDMMHNY
;
A
#
# COMPACT_ATOMS: atom_id res chain seq x y z
N LYS A 1 -3.70 -5.97 19.32
CA LYS A 1 -4.40 -4.78 19.85
C LYS A 1 -3.55 -4.00 20.86
N LYS A 2 -2.80 -4.65 21.78
CA LYS A 2 -1.94 -3.97 22.79
C LYS A 2 -0.91 -3.07 22.10
N HIS A 3 -0.09 -3.59 21.20
CA HIS A 3 0.95 -2.82 20.48
C HIS A 3 0.39 -1.60 19.72
N PHE A 4 -0.79 -1.70 19.14
CA PHE A 4 -1.42 -0.56 18.45
C PHE A 4 -1.70 0.61 19.41
N LYS A 5 -2.17 0.31 20.61
CA LYS A 5 -2.38 1.32 21.65
C LYS A 5 -1.06 1.96 22.11
N ASP A 6 0.00 1.15 22.20
CA ASP A 6 1.32 1.65 22.59
C ASP A 6 1.89 2.58 21.51
N PHE A 7 1.74 2.24 20.23
CA PHE A 7 2.10 3.12 19.11
C PHE A 7 1.31 4.42 19.10
N GLN A 8 0.00 4.36 19.34
CA GLN A 8 -0.84 5.55 19.40
C GLN A 8 -0.39 6.48 20.56
N ARG A 9 -0.10 5.91 21.73
CA ARG A 9 0.42 6.67 22.89
C ARG A 9 1.77 7.32 22.61
N ALA A 10 2.60 6.68 21.79
CA ALA A 10 3.88 7.23 21.34
C ALA A 10 3.73 8.35 20.28
N GLY A 11 2.50 8.72 19.90
CA GLY A 11 2.24 9.82 18.96
C GLY A 11 2.06 9.39 17.51
N ILE A 12 2.07 8.08 17.20
CA ILE A 12 1.78 7.59 15.84
C ILE A 12 0.30 7.83 15.56
N ASN A 13 0.00 8.55 14.48
CA ASN A 13 -1.36 8.94 14.10
C ASN A 13 -1.85 8.32 12.78
N ARG A 14 -0.98 7.63 12.05
CA ARG A 14 -1.31 6.87 10.83
C ARG A 14 -0.67 5.49 10.88
N LEU A 15 -1.44 4.47 10.47
CA LEU A 15 -0.97 3.10 10.35
C LEU A 15 -1.25 2.58 8.94
N SER A 16 -0.27 1.93 8.30
CA SER A 16 -0.45 1.12 7.10
C SER A 16 -0.19 -0.33 7.42
N ILE A 17 -1.06 -1.23 6.95
CA ILE A 17 -1.03 -2.67 7.28
C ILE A 17 -0.88 -3.47 5.99
N GLY A 18 0.19 -4.24 5.87
CA GLY A 18 0.40 -5.17 4.76
C GLY A 18 -0.54 -6.38 4.84
N VAL A 19 -1.79 -6.23 4.43
CA VAL A 19 -2.80 -7.30 4.38
C VAL A 19 -2.52 -8.25 3.23
N GLN A 20 -2.25 -7.72 2.06
CA GLN A 20 -1.90 -8.36 0.80
C GLN A 20 -3.06 -9.07 0.09
N SER A 21 -3.95 -9.75 0.80
CA SER A 21 -5.20 -10.32 0.27
C SER A 21 -6.18 -10.66 1.39
N LEU A 22 -7.47 -10.67 1.07
CA LEU A 22 -8.54 -11.18 1.92
C LEU A 22 -8.88 -12.65 1.62
N ARG A 23 -8.04 -13.35 0.85
CA ARG A 23 -8.20 -14.76 0.45
C ARG A 23 -7.03 -15.58 0.95
N ASN A 24 -7.29 -16.63 1.74
CA ASN A 24 -6.23 -17.49 2.30
C ASN A 24 -5.36 -18.12 1.21
N GLN A 25 -5.94 -18.52 0.08
CA GLN A 25 -5.20 -19.11 -1.03
C GLN A 25 -4.20 -18.11 -1.63
N SER A 26 -4.61 -16.85 -1.83
CA SER A 26 -3.75 -15.77 -2.30
C SER A 26 -2.65 -15.45 -1.30
N LEU A 27 -2.97 -15.42 0.00
CA LEU A 27 -1.98 -15.21 1.06
C LEU A 27 -0.93 -16.32 1.07
N LEU A 28 -1.34 -17.57 0.94
CA LEU A 28 -0.42 -18.70 0.85
C LEU A 28 0.50 -18.58 -0.37
N PHE A 29 -0.06 -18.26 -1.54
CA PHE A 29 0.71 -18.01 -2.76
C PHE A 29 1.73 -16.88 -2.58
N LEU A 30 1.35 -15.79 -1.92
CA LEU A 30 2.21 -14.65 -1.61
C LEU A 30 3.21 -14.92 -0.48
N GLY A 31 3.24 -16.15 0.07
CA GLY A 31 4.16 -16.53 1.15
C GLY A 31 3.85 -15.87 2.50
N ARG A 32 2.60 -15.47 2.73
CA ARG A 32 2.19 -14.81 3.98
C ARG A 32 1.83 -15.86 5.05
N LEU A 33 2.27 -15.59 6.28
CA LEU A 33 2.06 -16.51 7.42
C LEU A 33 0.73 -16.26 8.14
N HIS A 34 0.09 -15.12 7.91
CA HIS A 34 -1.18 -14.78 8.53
C HIS A 34 -2.37 -15.22 7.66
N SER A 35 -3.51 -15.46 8.29
CA SER A 35 -4.76 -15.75 7.60
C SER A 35 -5.54 -14.48 7.24
N ALA A 36 -6.49 -14.59 6.31
CA ALA A 36 -7.42 -13.51 5.97
C ALA A 36 -8.18 -12.99 7.21
N ASN A 37 -8.63 -13.89 8.09
CA ASN A 37 -9.31 -13.50 9.33
C ASN A 37 -8.40 -12.70 10.27
N ASN A 38 -7.11 -13.06 10.36
CA ASN A 38 -6.14 -12.32 11.15
C ASN A 38 -5.92 -10.91 10.58
N ALA A 39 -5.80 -10.80 9.26
CA ALA A 39 -5.65 -9.53 8.56
C ALA A 39 -6.88 -8.62 8.78
N ILE A 40 -8.09 -9.14 8.57
CA ILE A 40 -9.35 -8.41 8.79
C ILE A 40 -9.44 -7.93 10.24
N SER A 41 -9.12 -8.81 11.21
CA SER A 41 -9.11 -8.45 12.63
C SER A 41 -8.10 -7.36 12.96
N ALA A 42 -6.91 -7.39 12.32
CA ALA A 42 -5.90 -6.36 12.48
C ALA A 42 -6.38 -5.01 11.95
N VAL A 43 -6.99 -4.99 10.75
CA VAL A 43 -7.56 -3.76 10.16
C VAL A 43 -8.65 -3.19 11.05
N LYS A 44 -9.63 -4.00 11.49
CA LYS A 44 -10.70 -3.55 12.38
C LYS A 44 -10.16 -2.95 13.68
N ASN A 45 -9.19 -3.62 14.32
CA ASN A 45 -8.54 -3.09 15.52
C ASN A 45 -7.78 -1.78 15.27
N ALA A 46 -7.15 -1.62 14.10
CA ALA A 46 -6.45 -0.40 13.74
C ALA A 46 -7.43 0.78 13.54
N VAL A 47 -8.52 0.53 12.82
CA VAL A 47 -9.59 1.52 12.55
C VAL A 47 -10.22 2.06 13.83
N GLU A 48 -10.34 1.22 14.88
CA GLU A 48 -10.81 1.66 16.21
C GLU A 48 -9.81 2.55 16.94
N ILE A 49 -8.50 2.40 16.69
CA ILE A 49 -7.45 3.01 17.49
C ILE A 49 -6.87 4.25 16.81
N PHE A 50 -6.60 4.16 15.49
CA PHE A 50 -5.92 5.24 14.77
C PHE A 50 -6.91 6.11 13.99
N PRO A 51 -6.67 7.44 13.95
CA PRO A 51 -7.49 8.34 13.15
C PRO A 51 -7.35 8.07 11.64
N ARG A 52 -6.17 7.62 11.19
CA ARG A 52 -5.85 7.35 9.79
C ARG A 52 -5.28 5.94 9.64
N VAL A 53 -5.93 5.12 8.83
CA VAL A 53 -5.52 3.73 8.56
C VAL A 53 -5.55 3.48 7.08
N SER A 54 -4.52 2.83 6.59
CA SER A 54 -4.44 2.24 5.26
C SER A 54 -4.14 0.75 5.38
N PHE A 55 -4.49 -0.02 4.37
CA PHE A 55 -3.94 -1.36 4.20
C PHE A 55 -3.70 -1.64 2.72
N ASP A 56 -2.84 -2.61 2.48
CA ASP A 56 -2.32 -2.90 1.14
C ASP A 56 -2.92 -4.21 0.64
N LEU A 57 -3.35 -4.25 -0.62
CA LEU A 57 -3.72 -5.47 -1.33
C LEU A 57 -2.89 -5.61 -2.61
N ILE A 58 -2.68 -6.85 -3.02
CA ILE A 58 -2.00 -7.20 -4.27
C ILE A 58 -3.00 -7.91 -5.18
N TYR A 59 -3.20 -7.39 -6.39
CA TYR A 59 -4.06 -7.96 -7.41
C TYR A 59 -3.25 -8.42 -8.64
N ALA A 60 -3.92 -8.92 -9.66
CA ALA A 60 -3.34 -9.53 -10.86
C ALA A 60 -2.46 -10.76 -10.53
N LEU A 61 -2.88 -11.53 -9.53
CA LEU A 61 -2.27 -12.81 -9.21
C LEU A 61 -2.47 -13.82 -10.36
N PRO A 62 -1.57 -14.81 -10.52
CA PRO A 62 -1.77 -15.89 -11.49
C PRO A 62 -3.15 -16.55 -11.33
N GLY A 63 -3.92 -16.60 -12.41
CA GLY A 63 -5.27 -17.18 -12.42
C GLY A 63 -6.36 -16.33 -11.76
N GLN A 64 -6.05 -15.15 -11.27
CA GLN A 64 -7.07 -14.24 -10.74
C GLN A 64 -7.96 -13.69 -11.87
N THR A 65 -9.27 -13.89 -11.74
CA THR A 65 -10.24 -13.37 -12.70
C THR A 65 -10.74 -11.98 -12.29
N VAL A 66 -11.33 -11.25 -13.25
CA VAL A 66 -11.97 -9.96 -13.01
C VAL A 66 -13.01 -10.06 -11.88
N LYS A 67 -13.86 -11.12 -11.91
CA LYS A 67 -14.89 -11.33 -10.89
C LYS A 67 -14.33 -11.62 -9.50
N MET A 68 -13.23 -12.36 -9.43
CA MET A 68 -12.58 -12.62 -8.13
C MET A 68 -12.06 -11.32 -7.51
N TRP A 69 -11.40 -10.48 -8.32
CA TRP A 69 -10.88 -9.21 -7.86
C TRP A 69 -11.98 -8.21 -7.49
N GLU A 70 -13.00 -8.06 -8.33
CA GLU A 70 -14.18 -7.23 -8.06
C GLU A 70 -14.77 -7.54 -6.68
N THR A 71 -15.01 -8.84 -6.40
CA THR A 71 -15.57 -9.27 -5.13
C THR A 71 -14.65 -8.91 -3.95
N GLU A 72 -13.35 -9.16 -4.07
CA GLU A 72 -12.37 -8.87 -3.01
C GLU A 72 -12.23 -7.36 -2.78
N LEU A 73 -12.24 -6.56 -3.85
CA LEU A 73 -12.15 -5.10 -3.77
C LEU A 73 -13.35 -4.48 -3.06
N HIS A 74 -14.56 -4.93 -3.37
CA HIS A 74 -15.76 -4.48 -2.65
C HIS A 74 -15.70 -4.81 -1.16
N GLU A 75 -15.23 -6.00 -0.78
CA GLU A 75 -15.01 -6.35 0.63
C GLU A 75 -13.94 -5.45 1.29
N ALA A 76 -12.86 -5.15 0.58
CA ALA A 76 -11.82 -4.26 1.07
C ALA A 76 -12.33 -2.84 1.31
N ILE A 77 -13.15 -2.30 0.41
CA ILE A 77 -13.76 -0.98 0.56
C ILE A 77 -14.59 -0.88 1.84
N GLN A 78 -15.34 -1.93 2.19
CA GLN A 78 -16.13 -1.97 3.44
C GLN A 78 -15.25 -1.94 4.71
N LEU A 79 -14.00 -2.37 4.61
CA LEU A 79 -13.04 -2.34 5.72
C LEU A 79 -12.24 -1.03 5.76
N ALA A 80 -12.19 -0.30 4.66
CA ALA A 80 -11.34 0.88 4.50
C ALA A 80 -11.83 2.07 5.32
N LYS A 81 -10.88 2.81 5.89
CA LYS A 81 -11.13 4.08 6.62
C LYS A 81 -10.63 5.30 5.82
N GLY A 82 -10.94 5.33 4.52
CA GLY A 82 -10.60 6.49 3.69
C GLY A 82 -9.30 6.38 2.89
N HIS A 83 -8.57 5.25 2.98
CA HIS A 83 -7.37 5.02 2.18
C HIS A 83 -7.13 3.53 1.93
N LEU A 84 -6.77 3.18 0.68
CA LEU A 84 -6.32 1.84 0.26
C LEU A 84 -5.09 1.94 -0.65
N SER A 85 -4.18 0.98 -0.52
CA SER A 85 -3.06 0.79 -1.43
C SER A 85 -3.29 -0.50 -2.22
N LEU A 86 -3.39 -0.41 -3.55
CA LEU A 86 -3.77 -1.51 -4.43
C LEU A 86 -2.65 -1.71 -5.47
N TYR A 87 -1.82 -2.74 -5.25
CA TYR A 87 -0.64 -2.98 -6.07
C TYR A 87 -0.90 -4.11 -7.06
N GLN A 88 -0.57 -3.88 -8.32
CA GLN A 88 -0.52 -4.96 -9.29
C GLN A 88 0.72 -5.82 -9.05
N LEU A 89 0.57 -7.15 -9.04
CA LEU A 89 1.70 -8.06 -8.89
C LEU A 89 2.66 -7.89 -10.06
N THR A 90 3.90 -7.53 -9.75
CA THR A 90 5.01 -7.48 -10.69
C THR A 90 6.08 -8.49 -10.26
N ILE A 91 6.60 -9.27 -11.20
CA ILE A 91 7.62 -10.28 -10.94
C ILE A 91 8.97 -9.70 -11.34
N GLU A 92 9.70 -9.19 -10.36
CA GLU A 92 10.98 -8.53 -10.57
C GLU A 92 12.15 -9.53 -10.59
N PRO A 93 13.17 -9.31 -11.44
CA PRO A 93 14.40 -10.08 -11.44
C PRO A 93 15.02 -10.17 -10.04
N GLY A 94 15.55 -11.34 -9.69
CA GLY A 94 16.19 -11.57 -8.38
C GLY A 94 15.24 -11.97 -7.24
N THR A 95 13.92 -11.82 -7.42
CA THR A 95 12.92 -12.25 -6.43
C THR A 95 12.72 -13.77 -6.45
N GLU A 96 12.13 -14.30 -5.37
CA GLU A 96 11.79 -15.73 -5.29
C GLU A 96 10.76 -16.14 -6.37
N PHE A 97 9.82 -15.29 -6.72
CA PHE A 97 8.88 -15.55 -7.81
C PHE A 97 9.59 -15.65 -9.16
N TYR A 98 10.55 -14.78 -9.42
CA TYR A 98 11.38 -14.84 -10.62
C TYR A 98 12.20 -16.14 -10.68
N LYS A 99 12.88 -16.53 -9.59
CA LYS A 99 13.65 -17.78 -9.49
C LYS A 99 12.78 -19.01 -9.71
N LYS A 100 11.55 -19.02 -9.18
CA LYS A 100 10.56 -20.07 -9.36
C LYS A 100 9.86 -20.03 -10.71
N ARG A 101 10.23 -19.09 -11.60
CA ARG A 101 9.63 -18.90 -12.93
C ARG A 101 8.10 -18.79 -12.88
N ILE A 102 7.58 -18.10 -11.88
CA ILE A 102 6.15 -17.81 -11.80
C ILE A 102 5.76 -16.95 -13.01
N ILE A 103 4.70 -17.33 -13.69
CA ILE A 103 4.12 -16.55 -14.78
C ILE A 103 3.01 -15.69 -14.19
N GLY A 104 3.15 -14.37 -14.26
CA GLY A 104 2.13 -13.41 -13.84
C GLY A 104 0.88 -13.43 -14.73
N SER A 105 -0.09 -12.63 -14.40
CA SER A 105 -1.22 -12.37 -15.29
C SER A 105 -0.75 -11.74 -16.61
N SER A 106 -1.45 -12.01 -17.71
CA SER A 106 -1.15 -11.35 -18.99
C SER A 106 -1.42 -9.85 -18.89
N GLU A 107 -0.73 -9.06 -19.72
CA GLU A 107 -0.94 -7.59 -19.78
C GLU A 107 -2.42 -7.23 -19.99
N ALA A 108 -3.12 -7.95 -20.87
CA ALA A 108 -4.54 -7.71 -21.13
C ALA A 108 -5.42 -7.96 -19.89
N VAL A 109 -5.10 -8.96 -19.07
CA VAL A 109 -5.81 -9.21 -17.80
C VAL A 109 -5.42 -8.14 -16.77
N GLY A 110 -4.13 -7.82 -16.66
CA GLY A 110 -3.64 -6.76 -15.76
C GLY A 110 -4.30 -5.41 -16.04
N ALA A 111 -4.39 -5.01 -17.32
CA ALA A 111 -5.05 -3.77 -17.73
C ALA A 111 -6.54 -3.76 -17.34
N LYS A 112 -7.28 -4.84 -17.62
CA LYS A 112 -8.69 -4.94 -17.22
C LYS A 112 -8.90 -4.86 -15.71
N LEU A 113 -8.02 -5.47 -14.93
CA LEU A 113 -8.09 -5.42 -13.47
C LEU A 113 -7.77 -4.01 -12.95
N TYR A 114 -6.82 -3.31 -13.58
CA TYR A 114 -6.50 -1.92 -13.27
C TYR A 114 -7.68 -0.98 -13.58
N GLU A 115 -8.25 -1.08 -14.79
CA GLU A 115 -9.41 -0.27 -15.20
C GLU A 115 -10.59 -0.48 -14.24
N LEU A 116 -10.94 -1.74 -13.95
CA LEU A 116 -11.96 -2.07 -12.97
C LEU A 116 -11.67 -1.48 -11.58
N THR A 117 -10.41 -1.53 -11.16
CA THR A 117 -10.00 -0.95 -9.88
C THR A 117 -10.29 0.56 -9.84
N GLN A 118 -9.92 1.29 -10.90
CA GLN A 118 -10.18 2.72 -10.99
C GLN A 118 -11.67 3.03 -10.96
N GLU A 119 -12.47 2.29 -11.71
CA GLU A 119 -13.93 2.45 -11.76
C GLU A 119 -14.55 2.27 -10.37
N ILE A 120 -14.35 1.12 -9.74
CA ILE A 120 -14.93 0.80 -8.42
C ILE A 120 -14.45 1.77 -7.33
N MET A 121 -13.17 2.13 -7.33
CA MET A 121 -12.63 3.06 -6.34
C MET A 121 -13.17 4.48 -6.50
N ASN A 122 -13.39 4.93 -7.74
CA ASN A 122 -14.04 6.22 -8.01
C ASN A 122 -15.50 6.21 -7.53
N GLU A 123 -16.26 5.16 -7.82
CA GLU A 123 -17.64 5.01 -7.35
C GLU A 123 -17.73 5.00 -5.81
N ALA A 124 -16.73 4.43 -5.15
CA ALA A 124 -16.62 4.42 -3.69
C ALA A 124 -16.15 5.76 -3.08
N ASN A 125 -15.95 6.82 -3.88
CA ASN A 125 -15.37 8.09 -3.46
C ASN A 125 -13.97 7.96 -2.85
N LEU A 126 -13.18 7.05 -3.38
CA LEU A 126 -11.78 6.81 -3.06
C LEU A 126 -10.93 6.90 -4.34
N PRO A 127 -10.87 8.06 -5.03
CA PRO A 127 -10.12 8.17 -6.27
C PRO A 127 -8.64 7.93 -6.06
N ALA A 128 -7.95 7.51 -7.13
CA ALA A 128 -6.51 7.45 -7.13
C ALA A 128 -5.92 8.87 -6.99
N TYR A 129 -4.96 9.05 -6.09
CA TYR A 129 -4.16 10.27 -6.03
C TYR A 129 -2.73 10.07 -6.56
N GLU A 130 -2.38 8.82 -6.85
CA GLU A 130 -1.23 8.36 -7.62
C GLU A 130 -1.52 6.95 -8.17
N ILE A 131 -0.54 6.25 -8.74
CA ILE A 131 -0.76 5.01 -9.52
C ILE A 131 -1.46 3.90 -8.74
N SER A 132 -1.07 3.67 -7.47
CA SER A 132 -1.49 2.52 -6.66
C SER A 132 -2.22 2.89 -5.39
N ASN A 133 -2.28 4.17 -5.05
CA ASN A 133 -2.87 4.62 -3.80
C ASN A 133 -4.15 5.43 -4.03
N HIS A 134 -5.17 5.05 -3.30
CA HIS A 134 -6.53 5.58 -3.39
C HIS A 134 -6.95 6.17 -2.06
N ALA A 135 -7.54 7.37 -2.06
CA ALA A 135 -7.95 8.02 -0.83
C ALA A 135 -9.16 8.93 -1.01
N LYS A 136 -9.89 9.15 0.08
CA LYS A 136 -10.77 10.31 0.19
C LYS A 136 -9.92 11.58 0.19
N LYS A 137 -10.47 12.65 -0.33
CA LYS A 137 -9.83 13.97 -0.28
C LYS A 137 -9.45 14.35 1.16
N GLY A 138 -8.15 14.61 1.38
CA GLY A 138 -7.56 14.93 2.68
C GLY A 138 -7.02 13.72 3.46
N ASP A 139 -7.25 12.49 2.98
CA ASP A 139 -6.72 11.26 3.57
C ASP A 139 -5.49 10.71 2.81
N GLU A 140 -5.01 11.44 1.79
CA GLU A 140 -3.81 11.07 1.04
C GLU A 140 -2.60 10.92 1.97
N SER A 141 -1.75 9.93 1.71
CA SER A 141 -0.52 9.75 2.49
C SER A 141 0.48 10.86 2.17
N ARG A 142 0.77 11.73 3.14
CA ARG A 142 1.78 12.77 2.98
C ARG A 142 3.14 12.19 2.59
N HIS A 143 3.49 11.03 3.15
CA HIS A 143 4.73 10.34 2.82
C HIS A 143 4.77 9.92 1.34
N ASN A 144 3.67 9.39 0.79
CA ASN A 144 3.61 9.05 -0.63
C ASN A 144 3.71 10.30 -1.51
N LEU A 145 3.00 11.37 -1.16
CA LEU A 145 3.06 12.64 -1.90
C LEU A 145 4.45 13.25 -1.91
N ILE A 146 5.23 13.10 -0.83
CA ILE A 146 6.62 13.59 -0.78
C ILE A 146 7.48 12.93 -1.86
N TYR A 147 7.31 11.63 -2.16
CA TYR A 147 8.03 10.98 -3.25
C TYR A 147 7.71 11.62 -4.61
N TRP A 148 6.44 11.88 -4.87
CA TRP A 148 5.99 12.47 -6.13
C TRP A 148 6.39 13.93 -6.30
N THR A 149 6.51 14.68 -5.21
CA THR A 149 6.94 16.08 -5.21
C THR A 149 8.45 16.27 -5.01
N GLY A 150 9.20 15.19 -4.84
CA GLY A 150 10.66 15.25 -4.63
C GLY A 150 11.08 15.86 -3.30
N GLY A 151 10.19 15.90 -2.30
CA GLY A 151 10.46 16.51 -0.99
C GLY A 151 11.35 15.67 -0.08
N ASP A 152 11.76 16.26 1.03
CA ASP A 152 12.59 15.63 2.07
C ASP A 152 11.76 14.90 3.10
N TYR A 153 12.29 13.76 3.59
CA TYR A 153 11.67 12.98 4.66
C TYR A 153 12.71 12.21 5.46
N VAL A 154 12.41 11.95 6.71
CA VAL A 154 13.25 11.19 7.64
C VAL A 154 12.66 9.79 7.83
N GLY A 155 13.49 8.76 7.60
CA GLY A 155 13.16 7.39 7.92
C GLY A 155 13.63 7.03 9.32
N ILE A 156 12.77 6.35 10.10
CA ILE A 156 13.08 5.90 11.47
C ILE A 156 12.69 4.42 11.60
N GLY A 157 13.63 3.61 12.05
CA GLY A 157 13.42 2.19 12.31
C GLY A 157 14.17 1.26 11.35
N PRO A 158 14.14 -0.07 11.60
CA PRO A 158 14.84 -1.05 10.78
C PRO A 158 14.37 -1.02 9.32
N GLY A 159 15.33 -0.87 8.38
CA GLY A 159 15.04 -0.81 6.96
C GLY A 159 14.35 0.48 6.49
N ALA A 160 14.17 1.48 7.35
CA ALA A 160 13.61 2.75 6.95
C ALA A 160 14.58 3.52 6.05
N HIS A 161 14.03 4.12 4.99
CA HIS A 161 14.75 4.98 4.06
C HIS A 161 14.41 6.45 4.36
N GLY A 162 15.39 7.33 4.27
CA GLY A 162 15.23 8.78 4.39
C GLY A 162 15.89 9.50 3.21
N ARG A 163 15.42 10.72 2.92
CA ARG A 163 15.98 11.60 1.91
C ARG A 163 16.01 13.02 2.46
N ILE A 164 17.19 13.63 2.48
CA ILE A 164 17.40 15.00 2.96
C ILE A 164 18.25 15.74 1.92
N THR A 165 17.75 16.87 1.44
CA THR A 165 18.46 17.75 0.54
C THR A 165 19.50 18.55 1.34
N GLN A 166 20.76 18.47 0.93
CA GLN A 166 21.83 19.29 1.49
C GLN A 166 22.11 20.47 0.56
N THR A 167 21.97 21.69 1.09
CA THR A 167 22.45 22.90 0.41
C THR A 167 23.92 23.07 0.76
N HIS A 168 24.82 22.82 -0.21
CA HIS A 168 26.19 23.24 -0.08
C HIS A 168 26.23 24.78 -0.21
N GLN A 169 26.54 25.49 0.87
CA GLN A 169 27.04 26.86 0.75
C GLN A 169 28.44 26.77 0.06
N THR A 170 28.49 27.19 -1.17
CA THR A 170 29.77 27.51 -1.82
C THR A 170 30.27 28.77 -1.16
N ASP A 171 31.20 28.63 -0.18
CA ASP A 171 31.98 29.75 0.29
C ASP A 171 32.75 30.30 -0.93
N MET A 172 32.26 31.42 -1.47
CA MET A 172 33.05 32.22 -2.37
C MET A 172 34.19 32.84 -1.53
N MET A 173 35.33 32.14 -1.47
CA MET A 173 36.57 32.78 -1.04
C MET A 173 36.88 33.90 -2.06
N HIS A 174 36.63 35.12 -1.68
CA HIS A 174 37.21 36.27 -2.31
C HIS A 174 38.71 36.28 -1.92
N ASN A 175 39.57 35.85 -2.85
CA ASN A 175 40.97 36.15 -2.76
C ASN A 175 41.14 37.65 -3.01
N TYR A 176 41.68 38.33 -1.99
CA TYR A 176 42.31 39.65 -2.13
C TYR A 176 43.77 39.44 -2.44
#